data_8fdab3a8d17531edcc207a075e069e58
#
_entry.id   8fdab3a8d17531edcc207a075e069e58
#
_cell.length_a   1.000
_cell.length_b   1.000
_cell.length_c   1.000
_cell.angle_alpha   90.00
_cell.angle_beta   90.00
_cell.angle_gamma   90.00
#
_symmetry.space_group_name_H-M   'P 1'
#
loop_
_entity.id
_entity.type
_entity.pdbx_description
1 polymer ?
#
loop_
_entity_poly.entity_id
_entity_poly.type
_entity_poly.pdbx_seq_one_letter_code
_entity_poly.pdbx_strand_id
1 'polypeptide(L)'
;MSPVLRSLGRQRPVPRRCSAEKRAKGNAGWEKLIGGPALQRPEMERKTMATTTASAKKVVMICGSPRPKGNTMQLLEECGKVLKAAGVDFEIISLAGKKINACLACYKCAEAKKCVQNDELNDIISKVRDAKGFIVGSPVYFGTARGDVMNMLQRIGMVNRATDKFLTGKVGGPIAVARRGGLTLTLSEMMMFFQISDMIVPGSSYWNMVIGRNPGDAMKDQEGVDTVRHFAENVANLVKKLD
;
A
#
# COMPACT_ATOMS: atom_id res chain seq x y z
N MET A 1 -47.52 -43.93 -15.85
CA MET A 1 -46.73 -44.64 -14.82
C MET A 1 -45.34 -44.94 -15.38
N SER A 2 -44.37 -44.18 -15.05
CA SER A 2 -42.94 -44.35 -15.49
C SER A 2 -42.10 -44.80 -14.33
N PRO A 3 -41.19 -45.79 -14.48
CA PRO A 3 -40.31 -46.23 -13.42
C PRO A 3 -39.04 -45.35 -13.36
N VAL A 4 -38.75 -44.82 -12.18
CA VAL A 4 -37.54 -44.07 -11.89
C VAL A 4 -36.39 -45.04 -11.63
N LEU A 5 -35.37 -44.92 -12.43
CA LEU A 5 -34.11 -45.64 -12.34
C LEU A 5 -33.33 -45.28 -11.12
N ARG A 6 -32.95 -46.32 -10.35
CA ARG A 6 -31.89 -46.24 -9.32
C ARG A 6 -30.51 -46.20 -10.00
N SER A 7 -29.75 -45.13 -9.83
CA SER A 7 -28.32 -45.14 -10.08
C SER A 7 -27.59 -45.14 -8.73
N LEU A 8 -27.02 -46.31 -8.40
CA LEU A 8 -26.10 -46.49 -7.29
C LEU A 8 -24.77 -45.84 -7.65
N GLY A 9 -24.48 -44.69 -7.02
CA GLY A 9 -23.22 -44.00 -7.14
C GLY A 9 -22.08 -44.84 -6.55
N ARG A 10 -21.11 -45.23 -7.37
CA ARG A 10 -19.85 -45.82 -6.93
C ARG A 10 -19.09 -44.77 -6.12
N GLN A 11 -18.92 -45.01 -4.83
CA GLN A 11 -18.01 -44.23 -3.98
C GLN A 11 -16.58 -44.40 -4.47
N ARG A 12 -15.90 -43.35 -4.80
CA ARG A 12 -14.46 -43.35 -5.09
C ARG A 12 -13.69 -43.66 -3.79
N PRO A 13 -12.70 -44.55 -3.82
CA PRO A 13 -11.91 -44.82 -2.61
C PRO A 13 -11.15 -43.58 -2.16
N VAL A 14 -11.22 -43.31 -0.86
CA VAL A 14 -10.47 -42.22 -0.20
C VAL A 14 -8.97 -42.56 -0.31
N PRO A 15 -8.12 -41.63 -0.75
CA PRO A 15 -6.68 -41.90 -0.86
C PRO A 15 -6.10 -42.19 0.54
N ARG A 16 -5.38 -43.32 0.68
CA ARG A 16 -4.71 -43.70 1.92
C ARG A 16 -3.73 -42.62 2.35
N ARG A 17 -3.72 -42.29 3.64
CA ARG A 17 -2.76 -41.36 4.25
C ARG A 17 -1.32 -41.76 3.88
N CYS A 18 -0.59 -40.81 3.33
CA CYS A 18 0.82 -40.98 3.02
C CYS A 18 1.61 -41.28 4.31
N SER A 19 2.41 -42.36 4.33
CA SER A 19 3.21 -42.75 5.49
C SER A 19 4.23 -41.66 5.87
N ALA A 20 4.61 -41.59 7.15
CA ALA A 20 5.53 -40.59 7.69
C ALA A 20 6.89 -40.57 6.96
N GLU A 21 7.35 -41.70 6.46
CA GLU A 21 8.60 -41.83 5.68
C GLU A 21 8.57 -41.11 4.32
N LYS A 22 7.40 -41.03 3.66
CA LYS A 22 7.26 -40.24 2.43
C LYS A 22 7.23 -38.73 2.68
N ARG A 23 6.82 -38.28 3.89
CA ARG A 23 6.88 -36.87 4.30
C ARG A 23 8.32 -36.40 4.54
N ALA A 24 9.16 -37.26 5.15
CA ALA A 24 10.56 -36.93 5.40
C ALA A 24 11.38 -36.71 4.12
N LYS A 25 11.13 -37.53 3.09
CA LYS A 25 11.82 -37.39 1.78
C LYS A 25 11.32 -36.22 0.94
N GLY A 26 10.09 -35.73 1.15
CA GLY A 26 9.53 -34.57 0.47
C GLY A 26 10.10 -33.24 1.01
N ASN A 27 10.40 -33.15 2.32
CA ASN A 27 10.94 -31.93 2.92
C ASN A 27 12.39 -31.61 2.49
N ALA A 28 13.21 -32.63 2.28
CA ALA A 28 14.60 -32.43 1.84
C ALA A 28 14.75 -31.78 0.46
N GLY A 29 13.70 -31.83 -0.36
CA GLY A 29 13.67 -31.18 -1.66
C GLY A 29 13.33 -29.67 -1.61
N TRP A 30 12.54 -29.26 -0.65
CA TRP A 30 12.14 -27.86 -0.48
C TRP A 30 13.26 -27.00 0.12
N GLU A 31 14.02 -27.53 1.05
CA GLU A 31 15.17 -26.83 1.64
C GLU A 31 16.25 -26.49 0.61
N LYS A 32 16.41 -27.30 -0.45
CA LYS A 32 17.33 -27.01 -1.56
C LYS A 32 16.81 -25.95 -2.54
N LEU A 33 15.49 -25.74 -2.61
CA LEU A 33 14.86 -24.75 -3.50
C LEU A 33 14.77 -23.36 -2.87
N ILE A 34 14.74 -23.27 -1.53
CA ILE A 34 14.69 -22.02 -0.78
C ILE A 34 15.98 -21.72 0.01
N GLY A 35 16.97 -22.61 -0.10
CA GLY A 35 18.29 -22.49 0.56
C GLY A 35 19.21 -21.51 -0.16
N GLY A 36 18.84 -20.26 -0.22
CA GLY A 36 19.81 -19.20 -0.18
C GLY A 36 20.47 -19.16 1.21
N PRO A 37 21.74 -18.68 1.34
CA PRO A 37 22.40 -18.61 2.64
C PRO A 37 21.48 -17.95 3.64
N ALA A 38 21.32 -18.57 4.82
CA ALA A 38 20.55 -18.00 5.91
C ALA A 38 20.96 -16.54 6.06
N LEU A 39 20.04 -15.62 5.88
CA LEU A 39 20.25 -14.20 6.11
C LEU A 39 20.65 -14.07 7.59
N GLN A 40 21.96 -14.09 7.86
CA GLN A 40 22.48 -13.65 9.13
C GLN A 40 21.98 -12.20 9.25
N ARG A 41 21.06 -11.98 10.18
CA ARG A 41 20.66 -10.62 10.55
C ARG A 41 21.96 -9.95 11.02
N PRO A 42 22.43 -8.90 10.32
CA PRO A 42 23.53 -8.13 10.90
C PRO A 42 23.03 -7.62 12.25
N GLU A 43 23.84 -7.85 13.28
CA GLU A 43 23.64 -7.24 14.58
C GLU A 43 23.49 -5.73 14.35
N MET A 44 22.30 -5.22 14.64
CA MET A 44 21.99 -3.81 14.44
C MET A 44 22.74 -3.05 15.54
N GLU A 45 23.96 -2.65 15.25
CA GLU A 45 24.61 -1.60 16.03
C GLU A 45 23.63 -0.43 16.09
N ARG A 46 23.19 -0.10 17.31
CA ARG A 46 22.50 1.16 17.60
C ARG A 46 23.49 2.30 17.36
N LYS A 47 23.62 2.70 16.10
CA LYS A 47 24.22 4.01 15.81
C LYS A 47 23.31 5.03 16.45
N THR A 48 23.78 5.65 17.49
CA THR A 48 23.27 6.89 18.07
C THR A 48 23.09 7.87 16.91
N MET A 49 21.83 8.09 16.51
CA MET A 49 21.50 9.08 15.49
C MET A 49 21.89 10.44 16.06
N ALA A 50 22.83 11.08 15.38
CA ALA A 50 23.14 12.47 15.61
C ALA A 50 21.83 13.27 15.51
N THR A 51 21.60 14.15 16.46
CA THR A 51 20.52 15.10 16.55
C THR A 51 20.46 15.94 15.28
N THR A 52 19.74 15.45 14.28
CA THR A 52 19.33 16.26 13.16
C THR A 52 18.14 17.08 13.65
N THR A 53 18.15 18.39 13.41
CA THR A 53 17.09 19.36 13.66
C THR A 53 15.73 18.71 13.45
N ALA A 54 14.81 18.85 14.42
CA ALA A 54 13.48 18.24 14.44
C ALA A 54 12.79 18.39 13.06
N SER A 55 12.83 17.32 12.28
CA SER A 55 12.07 17.23 11.04
C SER A 55 10.62 17.30 11.42
N ALA A 56 9.91 18.35 10.96
CA ALA A 56 8.50 18.52 11.22
C ALA A 56 7.76 17.22 10.94
N LYS A 57 6.91 16.76 11.86
CA LYS A 57 6.08 15.55 11.73
C LYS A 57 5.15 15.72 10.53
N LYS A 58 5.57 15.30 9.35
CA LYS A 58 4.88 15.53 8.09
C LYS A 58 4.37 14.23 7.48
N VAL A 59 3.12 14.24 7.02
CA VAL A 59 2.51 13.17 6.23
C VAL A 59 2.38 13.64 4.78
N VAL A 60 2.92 12.89 3.84
CA VAL A 60 2.70 13.10 2.40
C VAL A 60 1.53 12.24 1.95
N MET A 61 0.57 12.87 1.26
CA MET A 61 -0.60 12.20 0.72
C MET A 61 -0.64 12.34 -0.79
N ILE A 62 -0.87 11.25 -1.50
CA ILE A 62 -1.00 11.25 -2.96
C ILE A 62 -2.46 11.16 -3.37
N CYS A 63 -2.91 12.12 -4.17
CA CYS A 63 -4.19 12.07 -4.84
C CYS A 63 -4.06 11.50 -6.25
N GLY A 64 -4.46 10.24 -6.44
CA GLY A 64 -4.45 9.56 -7.74
C GLY A 64 -5.60 9.96 -8.67
N SER A 65 -6.51 10.85 -8.26
CA SER A 65 -7.60 11.29 -9.11
C SER A 65 -7.11 12.21 -10.23
N PRO A 66 -7.56 12.00 -11.49
CA PRO A 66 -7.29 12.95 -12.57
C PRO A 66 -8.12 14.24 -12.44
N ARG A 67 -9.10 14.25 -11.55
CA ARG A 67 -9.97 15.40 -11.29
C ARG A 67 -9.45 16.17 -10.08
N PRO A 68 -8.98 17.42 -10.22
CA PRO A 68 -8.38 18.17 -9.11
C PRO A 68 -9.31 18.36 -7.90
N LYS A 69 -10.62 18.47 -8.13
CA LYS A 69 -11.66 18.58 -7.08
C LYS A 69 -12.55 17.34 -7.00
N GLY A 70 -11.99 16.17 -7.34
CA GLY A 70 -12.73 14.89 -7.30
C GLY A 70 -12.88 14.34 -5.88
N ASN A 71 -13.68 13.30 -5.73
CA ASN A 71 -13.97 12.64 -4.46
C ASN A 71 -12.70 12.22 -3.69
N THR A 72 -11.70 11.68 -4.39
CA THR A 72 -10.42 11.30 -3.77
C THR A 72 -9.70 12.48 -3.13
N MET A 73 -9.70 13.65 -3.79
CA MET A 73 -9.07 14.86 -3.23
C MET A 73 -9.80 15.31 -1.97
N GLN A 74 -11.13 15.36 -2.00
CA GLN A 74 -11.94 15.79 -0.85
C GLN A 74 -11.71 14.88 0.38
N LEU A 75 -11.56 13.58 0.18
CA LEU A 75 -11.26 12.65 1.28
C LEU A 75 -9.85 12.85 1.84
N LEU A 76 -8.87 13.13 0.99
CA LEU A 76 -7.52 13.46 1.47
C LEU A 76 -7.49 14.83 2.17
N GLU A 77 -8.33 15.78 1.77
CA GLU A 77 -8.52 17.03 2.50
C GLU A 77 -9.14 16.80 3.88
N GLU A 78 -10.09 15.84 4.01
CA GLU A 78 -10.62 15.41 5.32
C GLU A 78 -9.52 14.77 6.18
N CYS A 79 -8.69 13.88 5.62
CA CYS A 79 -7.50 13.39 6.33
C CYS A 79 -6.60 14.54 6.79
N GLY A 80 -6.36 15.52 5.92
CA GLY A 80 -5.54 16.68 6.23
C GLY A 80 -6.08 17.51 7.39
N LYS A 81 -7.41 17.71 7.47
CA LYS A 81 -8.05 18.40 8.60
C LYS A 81 -7.78 17.66 9.92
N VAL A 82 -7.90 16.32 9.91
CA VAL A 82 -7.65 15.48 11.10
C VAL A 82 -6.19 15.53 11.51
N LEU A 83 -5.26 15.38 10.56
CA LEU A 83 -3.82 15.48 10.81
C LEU A 83 -3.45 16.85 11.43
N LYS A 84 -3.96 17.93 10.84
CA LYS A 84 -3.72 19.30 11.33
C LYS A 84 -4.27 19.51 12.74
N ALA A 85 -5.49 19.06 13.01
CA ALA A 85 -6.08 19.11 14.34
C ALA A 85 -5.26 18.35 15.39
N ALA A 86 -4.59 17.26 14.97
CA ALA A 86 -3.68 16.48 15.79
C ALA A 86 -2.25 17.07 15.90
N GLY A 87 -1.96 18.22 15.27
CA GLY A 87 -0.64 18.85 15.28
C GLY A 87 0.39 18.15 14.38
N VAL A 88 -0.07 17.45 13.34
CA VAL A 88 0.77 16.80 12.33
C VAL A 88 0.65 17.54 11.00
N ASP A 89 1.77 17.99 10.47
CA ASP A 89 1.81 18.66 9.17
C ASP A 89 1.55 17.67 8.03
N PHE A 90 1.00 18.21 6.94
CA PHE A 90 0.75 17.37 5.76
C PHE A 90 0.95 18.11 4.44
N GLU A 91 1.13 17.35 3.38
CA GLU A 91 1.12 17.84 2.00
C GLU A 91 0.34 16.87 1.12
N ILE A 92 -0.58 17.39 0.29
CA ILE A 92 -1.28 16.61 -0.72
C ILE A 92 -0.65 16.87 -2.08
N ILE A 93 -0.19 15.82 -2.74
CA ILE A 93 0.37 15.87 -4.09
C ILE A 93 -0.63 15.25 -5.05
N SER A 94 -1.17 16.05 -5.96
CA SER A 94 -2.07 15.57 -7.01
C SER A 94 -1.29 15.00 -8.18
N LEU A 95 -1.73 13.84 -8.69
CA LEU A 95 -1.26 13.26 -9.95
C LEU A 95 -2.05 13.79 -11.16
N ALA A 96 -3.02 14.67 -10.98
CA ALA A 96 -3.75 15.29 -12.08
C ALA A 96 -2.79 16.10 -12.97
N GLY A 97 -2.76 15.81 -14.26
CA GLY A 97 -1.87 16.46 -15.23
C GLY A 97 -0.40 15.99 -15.20
N LYS A 98 -0.02 15.18 -14.22
CA LYS A 98 1.34 14.62 -14.15
C LYS A 98 1.50 13.39 -15.04
N LYS A 99 2.68 13.25 -15.63
CA LYS A 99 3.04 12.06 -16.40
C LYS A 99 3.95 11.18 -15.56
N ILE A 100 3.42 10.06 -15.08
CA ILE A 100 4.20 9.05 -14.35
C ILE A 100 4.34 7.80 -15.23
N ASN A 101 5.53 7.58 -15.75
CA ASN A 101 5.81 6.45 -16.63
C ASN A 101 5.88 5.13 -15.83
N ALA A 102 5.68 4.00 -16.52
CA ALA A 102 5.88 2.67 -15.95
C ALA A 102 7.36 2.40 -15.63
N CYS A 103 7.60 1.45 -14.73
CA CYS A 103 8.97 1.00 -14.43
C CYS A 103 9.56 0.23 -15.60
N LEU A 104 10.77 0.59 -16.01
CA LEU A 104 11.51 -0.07 -17.11
C LEU A 104 12.31 -1.30 -16.64
N ALA A 105 12.27 -1.65 -15.36
CA ALA A 105 13.08 -2.70 -14.75
C ALA A 105 14.58 -2.61 -15.09
N CYS A 106 15.10 -1.40 -15.30
CA CYS A 106 16.49 -1.14 -15.71
C CYS A 106 17.51 -1.23 -14.56
N TYR A 107 17.06 -1.31 -13.31
CA TYR A 107 17.83 -1.39 -12.07
C TYR A 107 18.86 -0.27 -11.83
N LYS A 108 18.94 0.74 -12.69
CA LYS A 108 19.86 1.87 -12.56
C LYS A 108 19.64 2.72 -11.30
N CYS A 109 18.48 2.59 -10.65
CA CYS A 109 18.22 3.25 -9.38
C CYS A 109 19.15 2.79 -8.25
N ALA A 110 19.73 1.60 -8.31
CA ALA A 110 20.70 1.10 -7.33
C ALA A 110 21.97 1.95 -7.32
N GLU A 111 22.48 2.36 -8.47
CA GLU A 111 23.65 3.20 -8.62
C GLU A 111 23.31 4.69 -8.48
N ALA A 112 22.30 5.16 -9.22
CA ALA A 112 21.90 6.57 -9.26
C ALA A 112 21.24 7.07 -7.98
N LYS A 113 20.84 6.16 -7.06
CA LYS A 113 20.09 6.44 -5.81
C LYS A 113 18.76 7.15 -6.05
N LYS A 114 18.27 7.19 -7.30
CA LYS A 114 17.00 7.77 -7.75
C LYS A 114 16.54 7.09 -9.02
N CYS A 115 15.30 7.31 -9.44
CA CYS A 115 14.86 6.84 -10.76
C CYS A 115 15.53 7.64 -11.86
N VAL A 116 16.02 6.95 -12.90
CA VAL A 116 16.73 7.60 -14.03
C VAL A 116 15.80 8.18 -15.10
N GLN A 117 14.49 7.86 -15.02
CA GLN A 117 13.52 8.44 -15.93
C GLN A 117 13.29 9.92 -15.59
N ASN A 118 13.28 10.75 -16.60
CA ASN A 118 13.05 12.19 -16.47
C ASN A 118 11.55 12.50 -16.48
N ASP A 119 10.93 12.31 -15.35
CA ASP A 119 9.54 12.68 -15.07
C ASP A 119 9.40 13.17 -13.62
N GLU A 120 8.20 13.57 -13.21
CA GLU A 120 7.95 14.22 -11.91
C GLU A 120 8.07 13.28 -10.69
N LEU A 121 8.44 12.00 -10.89
CA LEU A 121 8.45 11.02 -9.80
C LEU A 121 9.55 11.28 -8.77
N ASN A 122 10.74 11.74 -9.18
CA ASN A 122 11.83 11.93 -8.23
C ASN A 122 11.53 13.03 -7.20
N ASP A 123 10.78 14.05 -7.58
CA ASP A 123 10.32 15.09 -6.64
C ASP A 123 9.35 14.51 -5.61
N ILE A 124 8.45 13.62 -6.06
CA ILE A 124 7.55 12.89 -5.17
C ILE A 124 8.36 11.99 -4.23
N ILE A 125 9.35 11.24 -4.75
CA ILE A 125 10.22 10.38 -3.94
C ILE A 125 10.94 11.17 -2.86
N SER A 126 11.50 12.35 -3.18
CA SER A 126 12.18 13.21 -2.21
C SER A 126 11.22 13.57 -1.06
N LYS A 127 10.05 14.07 -1.37
CA LYS A 127 9.05 14.44 -0.36
C LYS A 127 8.59 13.27 0.51
N VAL A 128 8.39 12.08 -0.10
CA VAL A 128 8.03 10.86 0.62
C VAL A 128 9.19 10.39 1.51
N ARG A 129 10.43 10.54 1.06
CA ARG A 129 11.61 10.19 1.84
C ARG A 129 11.69 11.02 3.13
N ASP A 130 11.44 12.33 3.04
CA ASP A 130 11.52 13.25 4.17
C ASP A 130 10.30 13.17 5.11
N ALA A 131 9.20 12.55 4.67
CA ALA A 131 7.98 12.42 5.45
C ALA A 131 8.06 11.29 6.49
N LYS A 132 7.33 11.40 7.58
CA LYS A 132 7.11 10.35 8.59
C LYS A 132 5.93 9.45 8.22
N GLY A 133 4.99 9.94 7.42
CA GLY A 133 3.84 9.18 6.96
C GLY A 133 3.59 9.32 5.46
N PHE A 134 2.96 8.30 4.88
CA PHE A 134 2.64 8.23 3.46
C PHE A 134 1.27 7.62 3.22
N ILE A 135 0.33 8.39 2.68
CA ILE A 135 -1.04 7.96 2.37
C ILE A 135 -1.25 8.05 0.86
N VAL A 136 -1.93 7.06 0.28
CA VAL A 136 -2.24 7.04 -1.15
C VAL A 136 -3.72 6.85 -1.37
N GLY A 137 -4.39 7.87 -1.92
CA GLY A 137 -5.77 7.80 -2.36
C GLY A 137 -5.87 7.54 -3.86
N SER A 138 -6.60 6.50 -4.26
CA SER A 138 -6.85 6.19 -5.67
C SER A 138 -8.33 6.05 -5.98
N PRO A 139 -8.80 6.61 -7.11
CA PRO A 139 -10.08 6.19 -7.65
C PRO A 139 -9.95 4.78 -8.25
N VAL A 140 -11.06 4.05 -8.23
CA VAL A 140 -11.16 2.74 -8.90
C VAL A 140 -11.39 2.93 -10.39
N TYR A 141 -10.55 2.31 -11.20
CA TYR A 141 -10.66 2.23 -12.66
C TYR A 141 -10.69 0.76 -13.08
N PHE A 142 -11.84 0.28 -13.58
CA PHE A 142 -12.02 -1.11 -14.01
C PHE A 142 -11.60 -2.16 -12.96
N GLY A 143 -11.87 -1.89 -11.68
CA GLY A 143 -11.60 -2.81 -10.57
C GLY A 143 -10.20 -2.72 -9.95
N THR A 144 -9.36 -1.81 -10.41
CA THR A 144 -7.97 -1.60 -9.94
C THR A 144 -7.70 -0.14 -9.61
N ALA A 145 -6.57 0.15 -8.98
CA ALA A 145 -6.10 1.52 -8.82
C ALA A 145 -5.76 2.13 -10.18
N ARG A 146 -5.86 3.45 -10.28
CA ARG A 146 -5.49 4.14 -11.52
C ARG A 146 -4.05 3.86 -11.90
N GLY A 147 -3.78 3.60 -13.20
CA GLY A 147 -2.49 3.08 -13.69
C GLY A 147 -1.28 3.92 -13.30
N ASP A 148 -1.38 5.26 -13.29
CA ASP A 148 -0.28 6.13 -12.86
C ASP A 148 -0.01 6.08 -11.36
N VAL A 149 -1.02 5.78 -10.52
CA VAL A 149 -0.81 5.47 -9.10
C VAL A 149 0.03 4.22 -8.95
N MET A 150 -0.29 3.15 -9.69
CA MET A 150 0.49 1.91 -9.65
C MET A 150 1.89 2.09 -10.23
N ASN A 151 2.04 2.83 -11.33
CA ASN A 151 3.36 3.19 -11.87
C ASN A 151 4.22 3.92 -10.83
N MET A 152 3.63 4.88 -10.12
CA MET A 152 4.29 5.62 -9.04
C MET A 152 4.72 4.67 -7.92
N LEU A 153 3.80 3.85 -7.38
CA LEU A 153 4.08 2.93 -6.28
C LEU A 153 5.18 1.92 -6.64
N GLN A 154 5.09 1.29 -7.82
CA GLN A 154 6.10 0.35 -8.31
C GLN A 154 7.49 0.98 -8.39
N ARG A 155 7.58 2.20 -8.90
CA ARG A 155 8.87 2.90 -9.04
C ARG A 155 9.41 3.42 -7.72
N ILE A 156 8.56 3.94 -6.82
CA ILE A 156 8.95 4.26 -5.45
C ILE A 156 9.50 3.00 -4.77
N GLY A 157 8.77 1.87 -4.86
CA GLY A 157 9.19 0.59 -4.29
C GLY A 157 10.54 0.10 -4.84
N MET A 158 10.77 0.23 -6.15
CA MET A 158 12.07 -0.12 -6.76
C MET A 158 13.21 0.75 -6.24
N VAL A 159 13.01 2.07 -6.15
CA VAL A 159 14.03 2.98 -5.59
C VAL A 159 14.25 2.69 -4.11
N ASN A 160 13.19 2.51 -3.32
CA ASN A 160 13.28 2.17 -1.90
C ASN A 160 14.11 0.89 -1.67
N ARG A 161 13.84 -0.19 -2.40
CA ARG A 161 14.55 -1.47 -2.26
C ARG A 161 15.99 -1.42 -2.74
N ALA A 162 16.26 -0.60 -3.76
CA ALA A 162 17.59 -0.45 -4.36
C ALA A 162 18.49 0.53 -3.60
N THR A 163 17.97 1.23 -2.60
CA THR A 163 18.71 2.23 -1.85
C THR A 163 18.75 1.91 -0.35
N ASP A 164 18.29 2.79 0.48
CA ASP A 164 18.39 2.79 1.95
C ASP A 164 17.10 2.34 2.65
N LYS A 165 16.14 1.80 1.88
CA LYS A 165 14.82 1.36 2.38
C LYS A 165 14.10 2.44 3.19
N PHE A 166 14.08 3.65 2.65
CA PHE A 166 13.56 4.85 3.31
C PHE A 166 12.07 4.80 3.71
N LEU A 167 11.32 3.79 3.25
CA LEU A 167 9.93 3.57 3.65
C LEU A 167 9.79 2.75 4.94
N THR A 168 10.83 2.02 5.36
CA THR A 168 10.80 1.18 6.56
C THR A 168 10.36 1.98 7.79
N GLY A 169 9.34 1.48 8.47
CA GLY A 169 8.79 2.08 9.69
C GLY A 169 7.93 3.33 9.49
N LYS A 170 7.80 3.86 8.26
CA LYS A 170 6.85 4.96 8.01
C LYS A 170 5.41 4.51 8.17
N VAL A 171 4.58 5.42 8.65
CA VAL A 171 3.16 5.16 8.92
C VAL A 171 2.29 5.58 7.74
N GLY A 172 1.32 4.78 7.34
CA GLY A 172 0.38 5.18 6.31
C GLY A 172 -0.39 4.02 5.71
N GLY A 173 -1.03 4.26 4.59
CA GLY A 173 -1.83 3.22 3.94
C GLY A 173 -2.65 3.75 2.77
N PRO A 174 -3.39 2.88 2.09
CA PRO A 174 -4.21 3.23 0.95
C PRO A 174 -5.63 3.65 1.33
N ILE A 175 -6.25 4.45 0.46
CA ILE A 175 -7.68 4.79 0.45
C ILE A 175 -8.20 4.54 -0.97
N ALA A 176 -9.27 3.76 -1.09
CA ALA A 176 -9.92 3.48 -2.37
C ALA A 176 -11.25 4.22 -2.49
N VAL A 177 -11.50 4.83 -3.66
CA VAL A 177 -12.72 5.60 -3.93
C VAL A 177 -13.36 5.09 -5.21
N ALA A 178 -14.62 4.68 -5.17
CA ALA A 178 -15.31 4.18 -6.36
C ALA A 178 -16.74 4.71 -6.48
N ARG A 179 -17.24 4.65 -7.70
CA ARG A 179 -18.68 4.84 -7.94
C ARG A 179 -19.52 3.77 -7.22
N ARG A 180 -19.03 2.51 -7.19
CA ARG A 180 -19.79 1.35 -6.67
C ARG A 180 -18.89 0.15 -6.37
N GLY A 181 -18.36 -0.55 -7.37
CA GLY A 181 -17.60 -1.80 -7.22
C GLY A 181 -16.09 -1.63 -7.40
N GLY A 182 -15.31 -2.68 -7.05
CA GLY A 182 -13.86 -2.73 -7.24
C GLY A 182 -13.03 -2.15 -6.08
N LEU A 183 -13.67 -1.63 -5.04
CA LEU A 183 -12.98 -1.00 -3.89
C LEU A 183 -12.03 -1.97 -3.18
N THR A 184 -12.49 -3.18 -2.85
CA THR A 184 -11.70 -4.18 -2.12
C THR A 184 -10.45 -4.58 -2.89
N LEU A 185 -10.57 -4.84 -4.20
CA LEU A 185 -9.43 -5.21 -5.04
C LEU A 185 -8.42 -4.06 -5.14
N THR A 186 -8.90 -2.84 -5.38
CA THR A 186 -8.05 -1.64 -5.44
C THR A 186 -7.33 -1.39 -4.12
N LEU A 187 -8.02 -1.53 -2.99
CA LEU A 187 -7.42 -1.37 -1.67
C LEU A 187 -6.34 -2.43 -1.43
N SER A 188 -6.65 -3.70 -1.72
CA SER A 188 -5.73 -4.83 -1.54
C SER A 188 -4.50 -4.72 -2.43
N GLU A 189 -4.67 -4.32 -3.69
CA GLU A 189 -3.57 -4.10 -4.63
C GLU A 189 -2.58 -3.05 -4.10
N MET A 190 -3.08 -1.91 -3.66
CA MET A 190 -2.23 -0.88 -3.06
C MET A 190 -1.62 -1.33 -1.73
N MET A 191 -2.36 -2.09 -0.89
CA MET A 191 -1.88 -2.58 0.40
C MET A 191 -0.62 -3.44 0.25
N MET A 192 -0.51 -4.25 -0.80
CA MET A 192 0.69 -5.05 -1.08
C MET A 192 1.96 -4.20 -1.15
N PHE A 193 1.87 -2.98 -1.69
CA PHE A 193 3.01 -2.05 -1.71
C PHE A 193 3.44 -1.63 -0.29
N PHE A 194 2.49 -1.28 0.57
CA PHE A 194 2.80 -0.85 1.94
C PHE A 194 3.45 -1.97 2.75
N GLN A 195 2.91 -3.17 2.64
CA GLN A 195 3.42 -4.35 3.35
C GLN A 195 4.84 -4.74 2.89
N ILE A 196 5.08 -4.85 1.58
CA ILE A 196 6.41 -5.23 1.06
C ILE A 196 7.46 -4.13 1.26
N SER A 197 7.02 -2.91 1.50
CA SER A 197 7.89 -1.75 1.79
C SER A 197 8.21 -1.59 3.28
N ASP A 198 7.83 -2.55 4.12
CA ASP A 198 8.11 -2.57 5.57
C ASP A 198 7.52 -1.34 6.30
N MET A 199 6.32 -0.92 5.86
CA MET A 199 5.59 0.20 6.43
C MET A 199 4.62 -0.25 7.52
N ILE A 200 4.29 0.65 8.43
CA ILE A 200 3.27 0.44 9.48
C ILE A 200 1.92 0.93 8.95
N VAL A 201 0.99 0.01 8.72
CA VAL A 201 -0.36 0.36 8.26
C VAL A 201 -1.34 0.24 9.43
N PRO A 202 -1.84 1.37 9.98
CA PRO A 202 -2.86 1.31 11.01
C PRO A 202 -4.20 0.86 10.44
N GLY A 203 -4.97 0.18 11.25
CA GLY A 203 -6.36 -0.10 10.94
C GLY A 203 -7.25 1.12 11.09
N SER A 204 -8.54 0.93 10.82
CA SER A 204 -9.61 1.89 11.07
C SER A 204 -10.85 1.15 11.61
N SER A 205 -11.99 1.84 11.71
CA SER A 205 -13.28 1.24 12.07
C SER A 205 -13.76 0.24 10.99
N TYR A 206 -13.37 0.45 9.74
CA TYR A 206 -13.64 -0.42 8.61
C TYR A 206 -12.50 -0.30 7.58
N TRP A 207 -12.61 -0.90 6.40
CA TRP A 207 -11.65 -0.71 5.31
C TRP A 207 -11.75 0.71 4.76
N ASN A 208 -10.64 1.32 4.39
CA ASN A 208 -10.57 2.70 3.87
C ASN A 208 -11.15 2.77 2.44
N MET A 209 -12.44 2.57 2.33
CA MET A 209 -13.22 2.50 1.09
C MET A 209 -14.37 3.49 1.16
N VAL A 210 -14.56 4.28 0.10
CA VAL A 210 -15.61 5.30 0.04
C VAL A 210 -16.32 5.27 -1.30
N ILE A 211 -17.64 5.40 -1.27
CA ILE A 211 -18.50 5.39 -2.46
C ILE A 211 -18.86 6.82 -2.87
N GLY A 212 -18.62 7.17 -4.13
CA GLY A 212 -19.02 8.44 -4.70
C GLY A 212 -18.87 8.46 -6.21
N ARG A 213 -19.94 8.81 -6.93
CA ARG A 213 -19.98 8.85 -8.40
C ARG A 213 -19.55 10.21 -8.95
N ASN A 214 -20.28 11.26 -8.56
CA ASN A 214 -20.01 12.61 -9.00
C ASN A 214 -19.07 13.31 -8.00
N PRO A 215 -18.37 14.38 -8.39
CA PRO A 215 -17.61 15.18 -7.43
C PRO A 215 -18.51 15.63 -6.26
N GLY A 216 -18.07 15.34 -5.05
CA GLY A 216 -18.82 15.63 -3.81
C GLY A 216 -19.67 14.49 -3.28
N ASP A 217 -19.97 13.47 -4.08
CA ASP A 217 -20.81 12.36 -3.62
C ASP A 217 -20.14 11.52 -2.51
N ALA A 218 -18.82 11.41 -2.52
CA ALA A 218 -18.10 10.69 -1.47
C ALA A 218 -18.32 11.28 -0.07
N MET A 219 -18.58 12.57 0.03
CA MET A 219 -18.88 13.23 1.29
C MET A 219 -20.28 12.90 1.85
N LYS A 220 -21.13 12.23 1.06
CA LYS A 220 -22.45 11.72 1.47
C LYS A 220 -22.38 10.29 2.02
N ASP A 221 -21.28 9.59 1.77
CA ASP A 221 -20.99 8.28 2.35
C ASP A 221 -20.41 8.46 3.76
N GLN A 222 -21.30 8.65 4.73
CA GLN A 222 -20.91 9.00 6.10
C GLN A 222 -20.01 7.93 6.73
N GLU A 223 -20.31 6.64 6.54
CA GLU A 223 -19.50 5.54 7.06
C GLU A 223 -18.09 5.56 6.46
N GLY A 224 -18.00 5.74 5.14
CA GLY A 224 -16.71 5.81 4.45
C GLY A 224 -15.88 7.03 4.89
N VAL A 225 -16.51 8.19 5.03
CA VAL A 225 -15.84 9.43 5.51
C VAL A 225 -15.34 9.26 6.95
N ASP A 226 -16.15 8.72 7.85
CA ASP A 226 -15.77 8.53 9.25
C ASP A 226 -14.67 7.47 9.38
N THR A 227 -14.71 6.41 8.56
CA THR A 227 -13.63 5.42 8.46
C THR A 227 -12.31 6.08 8.07
N VAL A 228 -12.32 6.94 7.04
CA VAL A 228 -11.10 7.64 6.56
C VAL A 228 -10.60 8.64 7.59
N ARG A 229 -11.48 9.34 8.31
CA ARG A 229 -11.09 10.24 9.42
C ARG A 229 -10.43 9.46 10.55
N HIS A 230 -11.02 8.35 10.98
CA HIS A 230 -10.46 7.50 12.03
C HIS A 230 -9.11 6.89 11.62
N PHE A 231 -8.96 6.48 10.35
CA PHE A 231 -7.66 6.09 9.81
C PHE A 231 -6.62 7.21 9.94
N ALA A 232 -6.98 8.45 9.58
CA ALA A 232 -6.08 9.60 9.70
C ALA A 232 -5.70 9.91 11.16
N GLU A 233 -6.62 9.72 12.12
CA GLU A 233 -6.36 9.83 13.56
C GLU A 233 -5.31 8.80 13.99
N ASN A 234 -5.47 7.55 13.58
CA ASN A 234 -4.53 6.48 13.89
C ASN A 234 -3.14 6.73 13.27
N VAL A 235 -3.10 7.25 12.03
CA VAL A 235 -1.84 7.70 11.41
C VAL A 235 -1.19 8.80 12.23
N ALA A 236 -1.94 9.84 12.61
CA ALA A 236 -1.42 10.96 13.41
C ALA A 236 -0.86 10.48 14.77
N ASN A 237 -1.59 9.60 15.44
CA ASN A 237 -1.18 9.06 16.73
C ASN A 237 0.12 8.25 16.65
N LEU A 238 0.28 7.42 15.60
CA LEU A 238 1.50 6.64 15.40
C LEU A 238 2.67 7.52 14.97
N VAL A 239 2.47 8.46 14.04
CA VAL A 239 3.51 9.43 13.65
C VAL A 239 4.07 10.21 14.86
N LYS A 240 3.22 10.53 15.84
CA LYS A 240 3.66 11.20 17.07
C LYS A 240 4.40 10.29 18.05
N LYS A 241 4.07 9.00 18.07
CA LYS A 241 4.64 8.01 19.01
C LYS A 241 5.96 7.40 18.54
N LEU A 242 6.22 7.41 17.24
CA LEU A 242 7.40 6.78 16.63
C LEU A 242 8.55 7.77 16.38
N ASP A 243 8.44 8.97 16.90
CA ASP A 243 9.54 9.96 16.93
C ASP A 243 10.49 9.78 18.15
#